data_1b446f61d44776542c159a67b65db465
#
_entry.id   1b446f61d44776542c159a67b65db465
#
_cell.length_a   1.000
_cell.length_b   1.000
_cell.length_c   1.000
_cell.angle_alpha   90.00
_cell.angle_beta   90.00
_cell.angle_gamma   90.00
#
_symmetry.space_group_name_H-M   'P 1'
#
loop_
_entity.id
_entity.type
_entity.pdbx_description
1 polymer ?
#
loop_
_entity_poly.entity_id
_entity_poly.type
_entity_poly.pdbx_seq_one_letter_code
_entity_poly.pdbx_strand_id
1 'polypeptide(L)'
;MAAIMPGRLWDREGMRLFAAVLPPQDITAELALEVDRLRRLPGADGLRWTGRPGWHFTLAFYGEVAEDVVPDLSARLARAARHTDPFELALNGGGQFGHGRALWAGAAGDVDALRLLAARAEAAGRKAGLRMEEHRRYQAHLTLARGREAVDMGPYVELLREFAGRSWRVTDLALVRSNLPRSGVRGEQPRYEAVGRWVCGASG
;
A
#
# COMPACT_ATOMS: atom_id res chain seq x y z
N MET A 1 17.93 15.22 -49.63
CA MET A 1 18.32 14.46 -48.42
C MET A 1 17.47 15.00 -47.29
N ALA A 2 16.39 14.32 -46.93
CA ALA A 2 15.51 14.69 -45.84
C ALA A 2 16.05 13.93 -44.56
N ALA A 3 16.42 14.70 -43.54
CA ALA A 3 16.84 14.17 -42.27
C ALA A 3 15.63 13.59 -41.54
N ILE A 4 15.67 12.27 -41.30
CA ILE A 4 14.71 11.57 -40.45
C ILE A 4 15.06 11.99 -39.00
N MET A 5 14.19 12.80 -38.39
CA MET A 5 14.25 13.07 -36.96
C MET A 5 13.93 11.78 -36.19
N PRO A 6 14.74 11.34 -35.22
CA PRO A 6 14.36 10.22 -34.37
C PRO A 6 13.15 10.63 -33.53
N GLY A 7 12.07 9.88 -33.66
CA GLY A 7 10.84 10.04 -32.89
C GLY A 7 11.15 10.03 -31.38
N ARG A 8 10.51 10.90 -30.64
CA ARG A 8 10.64 11.04 -29.19
C ARG A 8 10.32 9.71 -28.50
N LEU A 9 11.32 9.16 -27.84
CA LEU A 9 11.27 7.93 -27.00
C LEU A 9 10.49 8.13 -25.67
N TRP A 10 9.60 9.12 -25.56
CA TRP A 10 9.07 9.57 -24.25
C TRP A 10 7.56 9.37 -24.04
N ASP A 11 6.85 8.66 -24.93
CA ASP A 11 5.42 8.38 -24.80
C ASP A 11 5.10 6.89 -24.52
N ARG A 12 5.86 6.25 -23.62
CA ARG A 12 5.37 5.05 -22.94
C ARG A 12 4.78 5.52 -21.62
N GLU A 13 3.47 5.77 -21.61
CA GLU A 13 2.74 6.02 -20.36
C GLU A 13 2.97 4.86 -19.42
N GLY A 14 3.81 5.07 -18.41
CA GLY A 14 4.03 4.11 -17.34
C GLY A 14 2.82 4.04 -16.42
N MET A 15 2.60 2.89 -15.81
CA MET A 15 1.59 2.72 -14.77
C MET A 15 2.26 2.80 -13.40
N ARG A 16 1.74 3.66 -12.52
CA ARG A 16 2.21 3.72 -11.13
C ARG A 16 1.67 2.53 -10.36
N LEU A 17 2.54 1.57 -10.04
CA LEU A 17 2.17 0.27 -9.47
C LEU A 17 2.80 0.01 -8.11
N PHE A 18 2.11 -0.78 -7.29
CA PHE A 18 2.62 -1.35 -6.05
C PHE A 18 1.94 -2.69 -5.75
N ALA A 19 2.63 -3.57 -5.02
CA ALA A 19 2.06 -4.79 -4.48
C ALA A 19 1.46 -4.54 -3.10
N ALA A 20 0.32 -5.16 -2.79
CA ALA A 20 -0.37 -4.95 -1.53
C ALA A 20 -1.17 -6.16 -1.03
N VAL A 21 -1.42 -6.20 0.28
CA VAL A 21 -2.53 -6.92 0.90
C VAL A 21 -3.66 -5.94 1.15
N LEU A 22 -4.87 -6.31 0.69
CA LEU A 22 -6.08 -5.51 0.82
C LEU A 22 -6.97 -6.11 1.90
N PRO A 23 -7.18 -5.43 3.05
CA PRO A 23 -8.10 -5.90 4.06
C PRO A 23 -9.53 -6.00 3.52
N PRO A 24 -10.35 -7.00 3.93
CA PRO A 24 -11.75 -7.13 3.52
C PRO A 24 -12.62 -5.96 4.03
N GLN A 25 -13.82 -5.83 3.45
CA GLN A 25 -14.71 -4.69 3.76
C GLN A 25 -15.18 -4.64 5.22
N ASP A 26 -15.41 -5.78 5.84
CA ASP A 26 -15.82 -5.88 7.25
C ASP A 26 -14.70 -5.44 8.19
N ILE A 27 -13.43 -5.80 7.89
CA ILE A 27 -12.25 -5.35 8.63
C ILE A 27 -12.03 -3.84 8.46
N THR A 28 -12.15 -3.32 7.25
CA THR A 28 -12.06 -1.87 7.03
C THR A 28 -13.25 -1.10 7.63
N ALA A 29 -14.41 -1.73 7.82
CA ALA A 29 -15.54 -1.13 8.51
C ALA A 29 -15.26 -0.92 10.02
N GLU A 30 -14.61 -1.88 10.67
CA GLU A 30 -14.15 -1.71 12.07
C GLU A 30 -13.15 -0.57 12.21
N LEU A 31 -12.14 -0.54 11.34
CA LEU A 31 -11.17 0.55 11.33
C LEU A 31 -11.80 1.92 11.07
N ALA A 32 -12.87 1.98 10.27
CA ALA A 32 -13.57 3.22 10.00
C ALA A 32 -14.21 3.83 11.25
N LEU A 33 -14.76 3.01 12.14
CA LEU A 33 -15.31 3.49 13.41
C LEU A 33 -14.20 4.14 14.26
N GLU A 34 -13.02 3.55 14.27
CA GLU A 34 -11.87 4.11 14.98
C GLU A 34 -11.37 5.41 14.33
N VAL A 35 -11.27 5.44 13.01
CA VAL A 35 -10.90 6.66 12.27
C VAL A 35 -11.90 7.79 12.51
N ASP A 36 -13.19 7.50 12.64
CA ASP A 36 -14.22 8.50 12.97
C ASP A 36 -14.02 9.07 14.40
N ARG A 37 -13.51 8.27 15.34
CA ARG A 37 -13.09 8.75 16.67
C ARG A 37 -11.87 9.67 16.58
N LEU A 38 -10.84 9.25 15.84
CA LEU A 38 -9.64 10.04 15.61
C LEU A 38 -9.95 11.39 14.98
N ARG A 39 -10.88 11.46 14.04
CA ARG A 39 -11.30 12.70 13.38
C ARG A 39 -11.97 13.72 14.30
N ARG A 40 -12.40 13.31 15.49
CA ARG A 40 -12.97 14.22 16.51
C ARG A 40 -11.92 14.83 17.43
N LEU A 41 -10.67 14.36 17.34
CA LEU A 41 -9.57 14.89 18.15
C LEU A 41 -9.16 16.30 17.67
N PRO A 42 -8.68 17.16 18.56
CA PRO A 42 -8.15 18.47 18.20
C PRO A 42 -7.02 18.34 17.15
N GLY A 43 -7.02 19.21 16.15
CA GLY A 43 -6.01 19.22 15.09
C GLY A 43 -6.29 18.26 13.92
N ALA A 44 -7.41 17.52 13.94
CA ALA A 44 -7.78 16.58 12.87
C ALA A 44 -7.95 17.24 11.50
N ASP A 45 -8.31 18.52 11.45
CA ASP A 45 -8.45 19.31 10.22
C ASP A 45 -7.09 19.60 9.55
N GLY A 46 -5.99 19.56 10.31
CA GLY A 46 -4.62 19.64 9.79
C GLY A 46 -4.16 18.39 9.07
N LEU A 47 -4.94 17.29 9.15
CA LEU A 47 -4.63 16.01 8.56
C LEU A 47 -5.40 15.79 7.25
N ARG A 48 -4.70 15.22 6.27
CA ARG A 48 -5.33 14.67 5.07
C ARG A 48 -5.58 13.19 5.30
N TRP A 49 -6.83 12.87 5.60
CA TRP A 49 -7.26 11.50 5.87
C TRP A 49 -7.31 10.66 4.59
N THR A 50 -6.79 9.45 4.66
CA THR A 50 -6.91 8.45 3.58
C THR A 50 -8.32 7.84 3.63
N GLY A 51 -9.03 7.88 2.51
CA GLY A 51 -10.33 7.21 2.40
C GLY A 51 -10.19 5.68 2.40
N ARG A 52 -11.26 4.97 2.76
CA ARG A 52 -11.30 3.49 2.82
C ARG A 52 -10.69 2.78 1.60
N PRO A 53 -10.94 3.22 0.33
CA PRO A 53 -10.34 2.58 -0.83
C PRO A 53 -8.80 2.66 -0.87
N GLY A 54 -8.21 3.56 -0.07
CA GLY A 54 -6.76 3.71 0.06
C GLY A 54 -6.16 2.91 1.23
N TRP A 55 -6.94 2.13 1.96
CA TRP A 55 -6.47 1.34 3.09
C TRP A 55 -5.92 -0.01 2.65
N HIS A 56 -4.61 -0.15 2.64
CA HIS A 56 -3.90 -1.35 2.24
C HIS A 56 -2.55 -1.44 2.95
N PHE A 57 -2.04 -2.65 3.07
CA PHE A 57 -0.64 -2.89 3.45
C PHE A 57 0.20 -2.91 2.18
N THR A 58 0.98 -1.86 1.93
CA THR A 58 1.94 -1.87 0.81
C THR A 58 3.05 -2.86 1.12
N LEU A 59 3.29 -3.80 0.20
CA LEU A 59 4.36 -4.79 0.29
C LEU A 59 5.61 -4.33 -0.45
N ALA A 60 5.44 -3.80 -1.67
CA ALA A 60 6.52 -3.28 -2.49
C ALA A 60 5.98 -2.17 -3.40
N PHE A 61 6.70 -1.07 -3.48
CA PHE A 61 6.37 0.04 -4.36
C PHE A 61 7.27 0.00 -5.60
N TYR A 62 6.66 -0.05 -6.79
CA TYR A 62 7.38 -0.18 -8.06
C TYR A 62 7.57 1.14 -8.81
N GLY A 63 6.82 2.19 -8.42
CA GLY A 63 6.83 3.47 -9.14
C GLY A 63 6.15 3.36 -10.50
N GLU A 64 6.65 4.14 -11.46
CA GLU A 64 6.17 4.10 -12.85
C GLU A 64 6.76 2.89 -13.56
N VAL A 65 5.89 1.96 -13.96
CA VAL A 65 6.24 0.69 -14.62
C VAL A 65 5.79 0.76 -16.08
N ALA A 66 6.71 0.54 -17.01
CA ALA A 66 6.38 0.48 -18.44
C ALA A 66 5.46 -0.72 -18.74
N GLU A 67 4.51 -0.56 -19.67
CA GLU A 67 3.49 -1.59 -19.97
C GLU A 67 4.09 -2.93 -20.37
N ASP A 68 5.21 -2.94 -21.06
CA ASP A 68 5.93 -4.15 -21.49
C ASP A 68 6.59 -4.93 -20.34
N VAL A 69 6.80 -4.30 -19.18
CA VAL A 69 7.34 -4.94 -17.96
C VAL A 69 6.24 -5.59 -17.11
N VAL A 70 4.99 -5.13 -17.22
CA VAL A 70 3.87 -5.58 -16.38
C VAL A 70 3.63 -7.10 -16.47
N PRO A 71 3.69 -7.76 -17.64
CA PRO A 71 3.50 -9.21 -17.72
C PRO A 71 4.57 -10.00 -16.95
N ASP A 72 5.85 -9.61 -17.02
CA ASP A 72 6.92 -10.30 -16.29
C ASP A 72 6.80 -10.06 -14.77
N LEU A 73 6.50 -8.82 -14.35
CA LEU A 73 6.23 -8.50 -12.95
C LEU A 73 5.06 -9.34 -12.42
N SER A 74 3.95 -9.42 -13.18
CA SER A 74 2.76 -10.20 -12.82
C SER A 74 3.06 -11.69 -12.65
N ALA A 75 3.82 -12.29 -13.57
CA ALA A 75 4.23 -13.70 -13.48
C ALA A 75 5.08 -13.97 -12.23
N ARG A 76 5.96 -13.03 -11.85
CA ARG A 76 6.79 -13.13 -10.64
C ARG A 76 5.97 -12.96 -9.37
N LEU A 77 4.99 -12.06 -9.36
CA LEU A 77 4.06 -11.89 -8.22
C LEU A 77 3.15 -13.10 -8.04
N ALA A 78 2.67 -13.68 -9.13
CA ALA A 78 1.94 -14.96 -9.10
C ALA A 78 2.77 -16.08 -8.43
N ARG A 79 4.06 -16.14 -8.74
CA ARG A 79 4.97 -17.10 -8.10
C ARG A 79 5.19 -16.76 -6.62
N ALA A 80 5.34 -15.49 -6.27
CA ALA A 80 5.47 -15.05 -4.88
C ALA A 80 4.26 -15.46 -4.04
N ALA A 81 3.05 -15.26 -4.56
CA ALA A 81 1.81 -15.68 -3.91
C ALA A 81 1.75 -17.20 -3.73
N ARG A 82 2.00 -17.99 -4.79
CA ARG A 82 1.99 -19.47 -4.69
C ARG A 82 2.92 -20.02 -3.62
N HIS A 83 4.07 -19.42 -3.40
CA HIS A 83 5.04 -19.84 -2.39
C HIS A 83 4.77 -19.25 -1.00
N THR A 84 3.63 -18.60 -0.79
CA THR A 84 3.23 -18.04 0.51
C THR A 84 1.92 -18.69 0.93
N ASP A 85 1.93 -19.46 2.01
CA ASP A 85 0.70 -20.02 2.55
C ASP A 85 -0.23 -18.90 3.02
N PRO A 86 -1.58 -19.10 2.93
CA PRO A 86 -2.52 -18.18 3.55
C PRO A 86 -2.27 -18.04 5.05
N PHE A 87 -2.35 -16.84 5.59
CA PHE A 87 -1.98 -16.53 6.97
C PHE A 87 -2.98 -15.55 7.62
N GLU A 88 -2.98 -15.51 8.95
CA GLU A 88 -3.90 -14.66 9.72
C GLU A 88 -3.27 -13.31 10.05
N LEU A 89 -4.01 -12.22 9.78
CA LEU A 89 -3.67 -10.86 10.21
C LEU A 89 -4.82 -10.23 10.98
N ALA A 90 -4.48 -9.26 11.82
CA ALA A 90 -5.41 -8.31 12.41
C ALA A 90 -4.86 -6.90 12.29
N LEU A 91 -5.72 -5.89 12.22
CA LEU A 91 -5.34 -4.50 12.45
C LEU A 91 -5.16 -4.30 13.95
N ASN A 92 -4.04 -3.76 14.38
CA ASN A 92 -3.77 -3.61 15.80
C ASN A 92 -2.85 -2.42 16.07
N GLY A 93 -3.27 -1.58 16.99
CA GLY A 93 -2.49 -0.42 17.38
C GLY A 93 -2.23 0.54 16.22
N GLY A 94 -1.26 1.39 16.42
CA GLY A 94 -0.86 2.34 15.39
C GLY A 94 0.36 3.15 15.81
N GLY A 95 0.76 4.07 14.95
CA GLY A 95 1.90 4.92 15.19
C GLY A 95 2.03 6.03 14.15
N GLN A 96 3.18 6.68 14.16
CA GLN A 96 3.48 7.76 13.23
C GLN A 96 4.85 7.59 12.59
N PHE A 97 5.01 8.18 11.39
CA PHE A 97 6.29 8.35 10.73
C PHE A 97 6.64 9.84 10.58
N GLY A 98 7.95 10.12 10.54
CA GLY A 98 8.47 11.41 10.14
C GLY A 98 8.03 12.58 11.03
N HIS A 99 7.94 12.39 12.34
CA HIS A 99 7.57 13.44 13.29
C HIS A 99 6.25 14.14 12.92
N GLY A 100 5.16 13.36 12.84
CA GLY A 100 3.82 13.88 12.54
C GLY A 100 3.48 13.98 11.06
N ARG A 101 4.26 13.35 10.16
CA ARG A 101 3.96 13.38 8.71
C ARG A 101 2.98 12.30 8.26
N ALA A 102 2.92 11.17 8.94
CA ALA A 102 1.97 10.10 8.60
C ALA A 102 1.51 9.38 9.86
N LEU A 103 0.19 9.23 9.99
CA LEU A 103 -0.48 8.39 10.98
C LEU A 103 -0.84 7.06 10.31
N TRP A 104 -0.63 5.93 10.99
CA TRP A 104 -0.89 4.61 10.46
C TRP A 104 -1.45 3.65 11.50
N ALA A 105 -2.24 2.67 11.03
CA ALA A 105 -2.64 1.50 11.80
C ALA A 105 -1.64 0.36 11.58
N GLY A 106 -1.33 -0.37 12.64
CA GLY A 106 -0.41 -1.49 12.64
C GLY A 106 -1.08 -2.83 12.34
N ALA A 107 -0.28 -3.88 12.41
CA ALA A 107 -0.74 -5.25 12.21
C ALA A 107 -0.29 -6.16 13.37
N ALA A 108 -1.13 -7.16 13.68
CA ALA A 108 -0.85 -8.28 14.55
C ALA A 108 -1.15 -9.61 13.84
N GLY A 109 -0.88 -10.73 14.49
CA GLY A 109 -0.98 -12.06 13.90
C GLY A 109 0.31 -12.46 13.20
N ASP A 110 0.22 -13.10 12.04
CA ASP A 110 1.37 -13.65 11.31
C ASP A 110 2.16 -12.56 10.55
N VAL A 111 2.63 -11.54 11.28
CA VAL A 111 3.37 -10.41 10.70
C VAL A 111 4.66 -10.87 10.01
N ASP A 112 5.25 -11.99 10.41
CA ASP A 112 6.44 -12.55 9.77
C ASP A 112 6.10 -13.14 8.38
N ALA A 113 4.93 -13.75 8.22
CA ALA A 113 4.43 -14.17 6.90
C ALA A 113 4.20 -12.97 5.98
N LEU A 114 3.63 -11.87 6.51
CA LEU A 114 3.47 -10.61 5.76
C LEU A 114 4.82 -10.02 5.35
N ARG A 115 5.83 -10.03 6.23
CA ARG A 115 7.20 -9.58 5.93
C ARG A 115 7.84 -10.42 4.84
N LEU A 116 7.66 -11.75 4.90
CA LEU A 116 8.17 -12.65 3.88
C LEU A 116 7.51 -12.40 2.52
N LEU A 117 6.19 -12.18 2.50
CA LEU A 117 5.46 -11.82 1.28
C LEU A 117 5.95 -10.49 0.71
N ALA A 118 6.21 -9.48 1.54
CA ALA A 118 6.78 -8.21 1.13
C ALA A 118 8.19 -8.39 0.51
N ALA A 119 9.06 -9.17 1.14
CA ALA A 119 10.39 -9.47 0.61
C ALA A 119 10.33 -10.19 -0.76
N ARG A 120 9.36 -11.10 -0.94
CA ARG A 120 9.10 -11.77 -2.21
C ARG A 120 8.59 -10.81 -3.28
N ALA A 121 7.68 -9.89 -2.92
CA ALA A 121 7.18 -8.86 -3.83
C ALA A 121 8.28 -7.89 -4.27
N GLU A 122 9.16 -7.47 -3.36
CA GLU A 122 10.33 -6.67 -3.72
C GLU A 122 11.30 -7.42 -4.63
N ALA A 123 11.57 -8.71 -4.35
CA ALA A 123 12.41 -9.54 -5.19
C ALA A 123 11.81 -9.72 -6.59
N ALA A 124 10.46 -9.79 -6.70
CA ALA A 124 9.76 -9.82 -7.98
C ALA A 124 10.04 -8.54 -8.79
N GLY A 125 9.94 -7.37 -8.17
CA GLY A 125 10.25 -6.08 -8.81
C GLY A 125 11.71 -6.00 -9.30
N ARG A 126 12.67 -6.34 -8.43
CA ARG A 126 14.10 -6.36 -8.81
C ARG A 126 14.38 -7.31 -9.99
N LYS A 127 13.79 -8.51 -9.98
CA LYS A 127 13.96 -9.49 -11.05
C LYS A 127 13.25 -9.10 -12.35
N ALA A 128 12.22 -8.24 -12.29
CA ALA A 128 11.59 -7.64 -13.44
C ALA A 128 12.35 -6.39 -13.96
N GLY A 129 13.53 -6.09 -13.40
CA GLY A 129 14.38 -4.97 -13.84
C GLY A 129 13.97 -3.61 -13.27
N LEU A 130 13.05 -3.58 -12.29
CA LEU A 130 12.62 -2.33 -11.67
C LEU A 130 13.62 -1.85 -10.62
N ARG A 131 13.83 -0.54 -10.57
CA ARG A 131 14.60 0.10 -9.49
C ARG A 131 13.74 0.12 -8.24
N MET A 132 14.19 -0.63 -7.23
CA MET A 132 13.56 -0.63 -5.91
C MET A 132 14.32 0.32 -5.00
N GLU A 133 13.61 1.03 -4.13
CA GLU A 133 14.27 1.84 -3.08
C GLU A 133 15.11 0.93 -2.18
N GLU A 134 16.25 1.43 -1.71
CA GLU A 134 17.12 0.70 -0.78
C GLU A 134 16.40 0.40 0.54
N HIS A 135 16.66 -0.79 1.07
CA HIS A 135 15.90 -1.40 2.16
C HIS A 135 15.93 -0.61 3.46
N ARG A 136 14.79 0.00 3.78
CA ARG A 136 14.40 0.12 5.19
C ARG A 136 13.74 -1.18 5.62
N ARG A 137 14.00 -1.61 6.86
CA ARG A 137 13.30 -2.76 7.45
C ARG A 137 11.81 -2.61 7.23
N TYR A 138 11.17 -3.57 6.55
CA TYR A 138 9.73 -3.54 6.29
C TYR A 138 8.95 -3.40 7.60
N GLN A 139 8.10 -2.41 7.68
CA GLN A 139 7.16 -2.20 8.78
C GLN A 139 5.74 -2.34 8.24
N ALA A 140 5.02 -3.33 8.75
CA ALA A 140 3.61 -3.53 8.42
C ALA A 140 2.79 -2.34 8.91
N HIS A 141 2.24 -1.55 8.00
CA HIS A 141 1.41 -0.40 8.31
C HIS A 141 0.39 -0.11 7.21
N LEU A 142 -0.73 0.47 7.62
CA LEU A 142 -1.79 0.95 6.78
C LEU A 142 -1.96 2.46 7.06
N THR A 143 -1.72 3.31 6.05
CA THR A 143 -1.75 4.76 6.24
C THR A 143 -3.18 5.28 6.43
N LEU A 144 -3.43 5.94 7.57
CA LEU A 144 -4.72 6.55 7.92
C LEU A 144 -4.80 8.02 7.53
N ALA A 145 -3.72 8.77 7.74
CA ALA A 145 -3.68 10.20 7.45
C ALA A 145 -2.25 10.68 7.20
N ARG A 146 -2.13 11.83 6.54
CA ARG A 146 -0.85 12.54 6.36
C ARG A 146 -0.99 13.97 6.85
N GLY A 147 -0.03 14.43 7.64
CA GLY A 147 0.09 15.84 8.04
C GLY A 147 0.39 16.73 6.84
N ARG A 148 -0.30 17.84 6.73
CA ARG A 148 0.03 18.92 5.78
C ARG A 148 1.16 19.77 6.33
N GLU A 149 1.17 19.91 7.65
CA GLU A 149 2.17 20.58 8.48
C GLU A 149 2.54 19.65 9.64
N ALA A 150 3.43 20.07 10.51
CA ALA A 150 3.72 19.34 11.74
C ALA A 150 2.50 19.36 12.66
N VAL A 151 1.81 18.23 12.78
CA VAL A 151 0.70 18.02 13.71
C VAL A 151 1.20 17.13 14.84
N ASP A 152 0.84 17.47 16.09
CA ASP A 152 1.08 16.56 17.20
C ASP A 152 0.23 15.30 17.04
N MET A 153 0.90 14.18 16.71
CA MET A 153 0.27 12.88 16.54
C MET A 153 0.12 12.10 17.84
N GLY A 154 0.64 12.60 18.96
CA GLY A 154 0.61 11.92 20.25
C GLY A 154 -0.79 11.46 20.65
N PRO A 155 -1.81 12.32 20.68
CA PRO A 155 -3.18 11.94 21.04
C PRO A 155 -3.78 10.87 20.13
N TYR A 156 -3.46 10.91 18.83
CA TYR A 156 -3.94 9.94 17.84
C TYR A 156 -3.29 8.56 18.02
N VAL A 157 -1.98 8.55 18.27
CA VAL A 157 -1.23 7.31 18.53
C VAL A 157 -1.70 6.68 19.84
N GLU A 158 -1.97 7.48 20.86
CA GLU A 158 -2.48 7.00 22.15
C GLU A 158 -3.84 6.31 21.98
N LEU A 159 -4.77 6.94 21.25
CA LEU A 159 -6.08 6.35 20.99
C LEU A 159 -5.95 5.05 20.17
N LEU A 160 -5.08 5.02 19.15
CA LEU A 160 -4.84 3.82 18.34
C LEU A 160 -4.19 2.68 19.13
N ARG A 161 -3.47 2.96 20.22
CA ARG A 161 -2.81 1.92 21.03
C ARG A 161 -3.79 0.87 21.55
N GLU A 162 -5.00 1.29 21.88
CA GLU A 162 -6.08 0.45 22.40
C GLU A 162 -6.84 -0.29 21.28
N PHE A 163 -6.62 0.09 20.02
CA PHE A 163 -7.34 -0.51 18.91
C PHE A 163 -6.86 -1.91 18.60
N ALA A 164 -7.78 -2.89 18.69
CA ALA A 164 -7.57 -4.27 18.32
C ALA A 164 -8.75 -4.74 17.45
N GLY A 165 -8.54 -4.83 16.15
CA GLY A 165 -9.52 -5.33 15.18
C GLY A 165 -9.56 -6.85 15.16
N ARG A 166 -10.62 -7.43 14.57
CA ARG A 166 -10.72 -8.88 14.34
C ARG A 166 -9.63 -9.36 13.40
N SER A 167 -9.22 -10.62 13.55
CA SER A 167 -8.35 -11.28 12.58
C SER A 167 -9.12 -11.62 11.29
N TRP A 168 -8.38 -11.64 10.19
CA TRP A 168 -8.86 -12.17 8.91
C TRP A 168 -7.76 -13.00 8.24
N ARG A 169 -8.18 -13.92 7.38
CA ARG A 169 -7.25 -14.72 6.60
C ARG A 169 -6.82 -13.98 5.34
N VAL A 170 -5.53 -13.72 5.20
CA VAL A 170 -4.93 -13.22 3.96
C VAL A 170 -4.82 -14.39 2.98
N THR A 171 -5.54 -14.30 1.88
CA THR A 171 -5.64 -15.36 0.87
C THR A 171 -5.08 -14.96 -0.48
N ASP A 172 -4.76 -13.69 -0.67
CA ASP A 172 -4.26 -13.20 -1.96
C ASP A 172 -3.28 -12.03 -1.83
N LEU A 173 -2.46 -11.88 -2.87
CA LEU A 173 -1.59 -10.76 -3.15
C LEU A 173 -2.19 -9.97 -4.32
N ALA A 174 -2.27 -8.64 -4.18
CA ALA A 174 -2.76 -7.75 -5.22
C ALA A 174 -1.63 -6.91 -5.83
N LEU A 175 -1.70 -6.69 -7.14
CA LEU A 175 -0.99 -5.61 -7.84
C LEU A 175 -1.97 -4.46 -8.03
N VAL A 176 -1.62 -3.29 -7.54
CA VAL A 176 -2.52 -2.13 -7.51
C VAL A 176 -1.93 -0.99 -8.32
N ARG A 177 -2.77 -0.41 -9.18
CA ARG A 177 -2.49 0.83 -9.91
C ARG A 177 -2.93 2.02 -9.07
N SER A 178 -2.04 3.01 -8.93
CA SER A 178 -2.34 4.29 -8.30
C SER A 178 -2.57 5.35 -9.37
N ASN A 179 -3.82 5.74 -9.59
CA ASN A 179 -4.18 6.82 -10.49
C ASN A 179 -4.14 8.14 -9.70
N LEU A 180 -3.08 8.92 -9.91
CA LEU A 180 -2.95 10.22 -9.27
C LEU A 180 -3.99 11.20 -9.81
N PRO A 181 -4.52 12.12 -8.97
CA PRO A 181 -5.43 13.16 -9.43
C PRO A 181 -4.77 14.03 -10.50
N ARG A 182 -5.46 14.25 -11.60
CA ARG A 182 -5.02 15.16 -12.68
C ARG A 182 -5.76 16.51 -12.65
N SER A 183 -6.79 16.64 -11.81
CA SER A 183 -7.68 17.81 -11.77
C SER A 183 -7.05 19.06 -11.16
N GLY A 184 -5.93 18.93 -10.43
CA GLY A 184 -5.35 20.05 -9.65
C GLY A 184 -6.18 20.45 -8.43
N VAL A 185 -7.29 19.78 -8.15
CA VAL A 185 -8.15 20.05 -7.00
C VAL A 185 -7.41 19.67 -5.71
N ARG A 186 -7.24 20.67 -4.83
CA ARG A 186 -6.53 20.49 -3.56
C ARG A 186 -7.25 19.48 -2.67
N GLY A 187 -6.56 18.39 -2.31
CA GLY A 187 -7.12 17.36 -1.40
C GLY A 187 -7.73 16.16 -2.11
N GLU A 188 -7.82 16.15 -3.42
CA GLU A 188 -8.24 14.97 -4.17
C GLU A 188 -7.26 13.81 -3.88
N GLN A 189 -7.82 12.62 -3.66
CA GLN A 189 -7.04 11.43 -3.33
C GLN A 189 -6.75 10.59 -4.57
N PRO A 190 -5.63 9.86 -4.60
CA PRO A 190 -5.39 8.87 -5.62
C PRO A 190 -6.54 7.84 -5.67
N ARG A 191 -6.89 7.40 -6.86
CA ARG A 191 -7.77 6.24 -7.05
C ARG A 191 -6.91 5.00 -7.18
N TYR A 192 -7.30 3.94 -6.47
CA TYR A 192 -6.60 2.68 -6.45
C TYR A 192 -7.43 1.62 -7.17
N GLU A 193 -6.79 0.88 -8.07
CA GLU A 193 -7.40 -0.17 -8.87
C GLU A 193 -6.52 -1.42 -8.80
N ALA A 194 -7.10 -2.55 -8.37
CA ALA A 194 -6.39 -3.83 -8.42
C ALA A 194 -6.36 -4.33 -9.88
N VAL A 195 -5.18 -4.30 -10.49
CA VAL A 195 -4.94 -4.74 -11.88
C VAL A 195 -4.51 -6.20 -11.97
N GLY A 196 -4.20 -6.83 -10.84
CA GLY A 196 -3.90 -8.25 -10.72
C GLY A 196 -4.14 -8.76 -9.30
N ARG A 197 -4.54 -10.03 -9.17
CA ARG A 197 -4.67 -10.75 -7.89
C ARG A 197 -4.23 -12.20 -8.07
N TRP A 198 -3.51 -12.73 -7.08
CA TRP A 198 -3.00 -14.10 -7.09
C TRP A 198 -3.21 -14.73 -5.73
N VAL A 199 -3.84 -15.92 -5.75
CA VAL A 199 -4.14 -16.69 -4.54
C VAL A 199 -2.85 -17.22 -3.92
N CYS A 200 -2.75 -17.07 -2.59
CA CYS A 200 -1.65 -17.61 -1.78
C CYS A 200 -1.77 -19.13 -1.62
N GLY A 201 -0.64 -19.84 -1.63
CA GLY A 201 -0.60 -21.30 -1.40
C GLY A 201 -1.28 -22.14 -2.50
N ALA A 202 -1.63 -21.55 -3.65
CA ALA A 202 -2.21 -22.31 -4.76
C ALA A 202 -1.13 -23.23 -5.36
N SER A 203 -1.19 -24.53 -5.02
CA SER A 203 -0.43 -25.57 -5.73
C SER A 203 -0.93 -25.61 -7.17
N GLY A 204 -0.03 -25.42 -8.13
CA GLY A 204 -0.30 -25.59 -9.56
C GLY A 204 -0.33 -27.06 -9.94
#